data_7b5c5f9de161a93262783755fc8ac7a7
#
_entry.id   7b5c5f9de161a93262783755fc8ac7a7
#
_cell.length_a   1.000
_cell.length_b   1.000
_cell.length_c   1.000
_cell.angle_alpha   90.00
_cell.angle_beta   90.00
_cell.angle_gamma   90.00
#
_symmetry.space_group_name_H-M   'P 1'
#
loop_
_entity.id
_entity.type
_entity.pdbx_description
1 polymer ?
#
loop_
_entity_poly.entity_id
_entity_poly.type
_entity_poly.pdbx_seq_one_letter_code
_entity_poly.pdbx_strand_id
1 'polypeptide(L)'
;MQVLIANDQPSVRSALKLVLEQQGIDVAGDVSDSRELLAWFKTNQADLLLLDWELPDQPGKQIIPILRARYPKLAVIVLNSRQQTRTEAIAAGADGFVSKGDHPEYLLS
;
A
#
# COMPACT_ATOMS: atom_id res chain seq x y z
N MET A 1 8.35 -12.95 1.48
CA MET A 1 7.88 -11.66 0.93
C MET A 1 7.77 -10.64 2.05
N GLN A 2 8.34 -9.48 1.86
CA GLN A 2 8.30 -8.39 2.83
C GLN A 2 7.29 -7.35 2.37
N VAL A 3 6.32 -7.01 3.22
CA VAL A 3 5.24 -6.08 2.89
C VAL A 3 5.32 -4.84 3.76
N LEU A 4 5.21 -3.67 3.13
CA LEU A 4 5.05 -2.38 3.83
C LEU A 4 3.60 -1.93 3.67
N ILE A 5 3.00 -1.47 4.77
CA ILE A 5 1.63 -0.96 4.80
C ILE A 5 1.67 0.56 4.97
N ALA A 6 1.03 1.30 4.07
CA ALA A 6 0.89 2.75 4.16
C ALA A 6 -0.59 3.13 4.26
N ASN A 7 -0.99 3.59 5.44
CA ASN A 7 -2.39 3.94 5.74
C ASN A 7 -2.41 4.85 6.95
N ASP A 8 -3.24 5.89 6.93
CA ASP A 8 -3.30 6.86 8.03
C ASP A 8 -4.09 6.35 9.25
N GLN A 9 -4.86 5.28 9.10
CA GLN A 9 -5.68 4.75 10.19
C GLN A 9 -4.97 3.60 10.91
N PRO A 10 -4.59 3.78 12.19
CA PRO A 10 -3.87 2.73 12.93
C PRO A 10 -4.64 1.41 13.03
N SER A 11 -5.97 1.47 13.15
CA SER A 11 -6.79 0.27 13.22
C SER A 11 -6.74 -0.55 11.94
N VAL A 12 -6.68 0.13 10.79
CA VAL A 12 -6.57 -0.55 9.49
C VAL A 12 -5.20 -1.17 9.34
N ARG A 13 -4.13 -0.45 9.71
CA ARG A 13 -2.78 -1.01 9.67
C ARG A 13 -2.67 -2.27 10.53
N SER A 14 -3.22 -2.22 11.75
CA SER A 14 -3.19 -3.37 12.66
C SER A 14 -3.96 -4.57 12.10
N ALA A 15 -5.13 -4.32 11.53
CA ALA A 15 -5.95 -5.38 10.95
C ALA A 15 -5.27 -6.04 9.75
N LEU A 16 -4.70 -5.24 8.84
CA LEU A 16 -3.97 -5.75 7.69
C LEU A 16 -2.75 -6.55 8.11
N LYS A 17 -2.00 -6.04 9.09
CA LYS A 17 -0.83 -6.73 9.61
C LYS A 17 -1.21 -8.09 10.16
N LEU A 18 -2.27 -8.17 10.95
CA LEU A 18 -2.72 -9.42 11.54
C LEU A 18 -3.10 -10.44 10.47
N VAL A 19 -3.88 -10.02 9.48
CA VAL A 19 -4.32 -10.91 8.39
C VAL A 19 -3.11 -11.44 7.62
N LEU A 20 -2.17 -10.58 7.27
CA LEU A 20 -0.98 -10.98 6.52
C LEU A 20 -0.10 -11.94 7.32
N GLU A 21 0.13 -11.64 8.59
CA GLU A 21 0.96 -12.47 9.44
C GLU A 21 0.33 -13.85 9.68
N GLN A 22 -0.99 -13.92 9.78
CA GLN A 22 -1.70 -15.21 9.90
C GLN A 22 -1.50 -16.09 8.66
N GLN A 23 -1.19 -15.49 7.51
CA GLN A 23 -0.92 -16.22 6.28
C GLN A 23 0.57 -16.48 6.07
N GLY A 24 1.39 -16.18 7.05
CA GLY A 24 2.84 -16.41 6.96
C GLY A 24 3.56 -15.34 6.12
N ILE A 25 2.94 -14.19 5.90
CA ILE A 25 3.54 -13.10 5.15
C ILE A 25 4.17 -12.10 6.14
N ASP A 26 5.43 -11.77 5.93
CA ASP A 26 6.15 -10.85 6.81
C ASP A 26 5.77 -9.39 6.53
N VAL A 27 5.35 -8.68 7.57
CA VAL A 27 5.11 -7.24 7.49
C VAL A 27 6.37 -6.54 7.99
N ALA A 28 7.09 -5.90 7.05
CA ALA A 28 8.36 -5.25 7.34
C ALA A 28 8.18 -3.96 8.13
N GLY A 29 7.02 -3.31 7.98
CA GLY A 29 6.73 -2.08 8.69
C GLY A 29 5.39 -1.52 8.28
N ASP A 30 5.01 -0.41 8.93
CA ASP A 30 3.82 0.34 8.57
C ASP A 30 4.10 1.83 8.74
N VAL A 31 3.48 2.65 7.90
CA VAL A 31 3.67 4.10 7.88
C VAL A 31 2.31 4.77 7.71
N SER A 32 2.21 6.03 8.13
CA SER A 32 0.93 6.74 8.18
C SER A 32 0.75 7.80 7.10
N ASP A 33 1.84 8.22 6.44
CA ASP A 33 1.77 9.25 5.40
C ASP A 33 2.89 9.08 4.37
N SER A 34 2.90 9.92 3.34
CA SER A 34 3.87 9.79 2.25
C SER A 34 5.29 10.17 2.70
N ARG A 35 5.42 11.07 3.65
CA ARG A 35 6.73 11.47 4.18
C ARG A 35 7.39 10.28 4.86
N GLU A 36 6.66 9.60 5.75
CA GLU A 36 7.15 8.40 6.41
C GLU A 36 7.45 7.29 5.40
N LEU A 37 6.57 7.15 4.40
CA LEU A 37 6.74 6.16 3.35
C LEU A 37 8.07 6.32 2.61
N LEU A 38 8.34 7.51 2.12
CA LEU A 38 9.57 7.77 1.38
C LEU A 38 10.81 7.67 2.26
N ALA A 39 10.72 8.11 3.51
CA ALA A 39 11.81 7.99 4.47
C ALA A 39 12.12 6.52 4.78
N TRP A 40 11.08 5.70 4.90
CA TRP A 40 11.25 4.28 5.21
C TRP A 40 12.07 3.56 4.14
N PHE A 41 11.82 3.84 2.87
CA PHE A 41 12.54 3.20 1.76
C PHE A 41 14.01 3.65 1.65
N LYS A 42 14.41 4.73 2.32
CA LYS A 42 15.82 5.15 2.30
C LYS A 42 16.72 4.16 3.03
N THR A 43 16.20 3.46 4.03
CA THR A 43 16.99 2.55 4.86
C THR A 43 16.43 1.14 4.93
N ASN A 44 15.33 0.85 4.22
CA ASN A 44 14.67 -0.45 4.25
C ASN A 44 14.24 -0.86 2.87
N GLN A 45 13.89 -2.13 2.73
CA GLN A 45 13.39 -2.70 1.47
C GLN A 45 12.10 -3.48 1.72
N ALA A 46 11.24 -3.49 0.73
CA ALA A 46 10.03 -4.31 0.72
C ALA A 46 9.78 -4.80 -0.70
N ASP A 47 9.08 -5.91 -0.80
CA ASP A 47 8.69 -6.48 -2.10
C ASP A 47 7.35 -5.94 -2.57
N LEU A 48 6.47 -5.62 -1.62
CA LEU A 48 5.11 -5.17 -1.89
C LEU A 48 4.74 -4.02 -0.98
N LEU A 49 4.10 -3.02 -1.54
CA LEU A 49 3.51 -1.91 -0.81
C LEU A 49 1.99 -1.99 -0.91
N LEU A 50 1.31 -2.01 0.24
CA LEU A 50 -0.13 -1.81 0.32
C LEU A 50 -0.35 -0.33 0.60
N LEU A 51 -0.85 0.40 -0.40
CA LEU A 51 -0.93 1.85 -0.36
C LEU A 51 -2.36 2.35 -0.30
N ASP A 52 -2.70 3.09 0.75
CA ASP A 52 -3.95 3.82 0.79
C ASP A 52 -3.91 4.93 -0.29
N TRP A 53 -4.90 4.95 -1.18
CA TRP A 53 -4.98 5.95 -2.24
C TRP A 53 -5.06 7.38 -1.69
N GLU A 54 -5.68 7.54 -0.52
CA GLU A 54 -5.94 8.85 0.08
C GLU A 54 -5.09 9.08 1.33
N LEU A 55 -3.76 9.10 1.18
CA LEU A 55 -2.90 9.50 2.30
C LEU A 55 -3.11 10.99 2.59
N PRO A 56 -3.01 11.40 3.87
CA PRO A 56 -3.40 12.75 4.29
C PRO A 56 -2.55 13.86 3.69
N ASP A 57 -1.27 13.60 3.45
CA ASP A 57 -0.33 14.63 2.96
C ASP A 57 -0.15 14.61 1.45
N GLN A 58 -0.45 13.49 0.78
CA GLN A 58 -0.24 13.39 -0.66
C GLN A 58 -1.04 12.20 -1.22
N PRO A 59 -1.84 12.42 -2.28
CA PRO A 59 -2.62 11.33 -2.86
C PRO A 59 -1.75 10.31 -3.59
N GLY A 60 -2.23 9.08 -3.67
CA GLY A 60 -1.54 8.00 -4.36
C GLY A 60 -1.22 8.31 -5.81
N LYS A 61 -2.07 9.10 -6.46
CA LYS A 61 -1.86 9.54 -7.83
C LYS A 61 -0.51 10.23 -8.02
N GLN A 62 -0.04 10.97 -7.01
CA GLN A 62 1.25 11.65 -7.05
C GLN A 62 2.39 10.78 -6.53
N ILE A 63 2.11 9.91 -5.56
CA ILE A 63 3.13 9.08 -4.93
C ILE A 63 3.61 7.96 -5.84
N ILE A 64 2.70 7.28 -6.53
CA ILE A 64 3.05 6.10 -7.32
C ILE A 64 4.08 6.39 -8.41
N PRO A 65 3.96 7.49 -9.19
CA PRO A 65 5.01 7.81 -10.16
C PRO A 65 6.39 8.01 -9.54
N ILE A 66 6.45 8.60 -8.34
CA ILE A 66 7.71 8.78 -7.62
C ILE A 66 8.31 7.43 -7.25
N LEU A 67 7.48 6.53 -6.72
CA LEU A 67 7.92 5.20 -6.34
C LEU A 67 8.37 4.38 -7.54
N ARG A 68 7.65 4.49 -8.66
CA ARG A 68 8.02 3.78 -9.90
C ARG A 68 9.37 4.24 -10.43
N ALA A 69 9.65 5.54 -10.35
CA ALA A 69 10.93 6.08 -10.81
C ALA A 69 12.09 5.60 -9.94
N ARG A 70 11.88 5.51 -8.63
CA ARG A 70 12.94 5.14 -7.68
C ARG A 70 13.05 3.63 -7.46
N TYR A 71 11.92 2.93 -7.48
CA TYR A 71 11.83 1.51 -7.12
C TYR A 71 11.00 0.76 -8.16
N PRO A 72 11.55 0.59 -9.39
CA PRO A 72 10.76 0.04 -10.50
C PRO A 72 10.29 -1.41 -10.30
N LYS A 73 10.93 -2.15 -9.39
CA LYS A 73 10.55 -3.53 -9.12
C LYS A 73 9.56 -3.70 -7.98
N LEU A 74 9.24 -2.61 -7.28
CA LEU A 74 8.32 -2.66 -6.16
C LEU A 74 6.91 -2.94 -6.68
N ALA A 75 6.25 -3.96 -6.11
CA ALA A 75 4.83 -4.20 -6.40
C ALA A 75 3.99 -3.26 -5.55
N VAL A 76 2.98 -2.64 -6.13
CA VAL A 76 2.10 -1.70 -5.44
C VAL A 76 0.65 -2.13 -5.62
N ILE A 77 -0.03 -2.38 -4.51
CA ILE A 77 -1.47 -2.62 -4.47
C ILE A 77 -2.12 -1.44 -3.77
N VAL A 78 -3.08 -0.80 -4.45
CA VAL A 78 -3.79 0.36 -3.92
C VAL A 78 -5.06 -0.07 -3.20
N LEU A 79 -5.32 0.55 -2.05
CA LEU A 79 -6.55 0.36 -1.29
C LEU A 79 -7.36 1.66 -1.34
N ASN A 80 -8.67 1.54 -1.62
CA ASN A 80 -9.58 2.68 -1.57
C ASN A 80 -11.01 2.18 -1.37
N SER A 81 -11.86 3.03 -0.80
CA SER A 81 -13.27 2.69 -0.59
C SER A 81 -14.10 2.78 -1.88
N ARG A 82 -13.58 3.46 -2.91
CA ARG A 82 -14.30 3.68 -4.16
C ARG A 82 -13.77 2.77 -5.26
N GLN A 83 -14.63 1.91 -5.75
CA GLN A 83 -14.29 0.99 -6.85
C GLN A 83 -13.87 1.76 -8.11
N GLN A 84 -14.42 2.94 -8.34
CA GLN A 84 -14.10 3.77 -9.49
C GLN A 84 -12.64 4.23 -9.53
N THR A 85 -11.98 4.26 -8.37
CA THR A 85 -10.58 4.64 -8.25
C THR A 85 -9.63 3.64 -8.92
N ARG A 86 -10.11 2.41 -9.18
CA ARG A 86 -9.29 1.37 -9.79
C ARG A 86 -8.61 1.82 -11.08
N THR A 87 -9.37 2.44 -11.98
CA THR A 87 -8.83 2.90 -13.27
C THR A 87 -7.71 3.92 -13.07
N GLU A 88 -7.91 4.88 -12.17
CA GLU A 88 -6.90 5.89 -11.87
C GLU A 88 -5.66 5.28 -11.23
N ALA A 89 -5.84 4.33 -10.33
CA ALA A 89 -4.73 3.68 -9.65
C ALA A 89 -3.86 2.90 -10.63
N ILE A 90 -4.47 2.13 -11.50
CA ILE A 90 -3.75 1.36 -12.51
C ILE A 90 -3.05 2.29 -13.48
N ALA A 91 -3.71 3.37 -13.91
CA ALA A 91 -3.11 4.37 -14.80
C ALA A 91 -1.91 5.06 -14.17
N ALA A 92 -1.92 5.23 -12.84
CA ALA A 92 -0.79 5.84 -12.12
C ALA A 92 0.39 4.88 -11.97
N GLY A 93 0.20 3.59 -12.21
CA GLY A 93 1.26 2.59 -12.16
C GLY A 93 1.11 1.52 -11.09
N ALA A 94 -0.07 1.42 -10.45
CA ALA A 94 -0.33 0.36 -9.49
C ALA A 94 -0.44 -1.00 -10.20
N ASP A 95 0.02 -2.05 -9.52
CA ASP A 95 -0.06 -3.42 -10.03
C ASP A 95 -1.41 -4.06 -9.70
N GLY A 96 -2.11 -3.55 -8.69
CA GLY A 96 -3.40 -4.07 -8.29
C GLY A 96 -4.19 -3.07 -7.49
N PHE A 97 -5.46 -3.40 -7.25
CA PHE A 97 -6.38 -2.54 -6.52
C PHE A 97 -7.36 -3.41 -5.72
N VAL A 98 -7.61 -3.00 -4.47
CA VAL A 98 -8.60 -3.64 -3.61
C VAL A 98 -9.50 -2.56 -3.01
N SER A 99 -10.80 -2.76 -3.08
CA SER A 99 -11.76 -1.86 -2.45
C SER A 99 -11.74 -2.06 -0.93
N LYS A 100 -11.71 -0.96 -0.17
CA LYS A 100 -11.78 -1.03 1.30
C LYS A 100 -13.08 -1.63 1.80
N GLY A 101 -14.12 -1.67 0.96
CA GLY A 101 -15.37 -2.33 1.30
C GLY A 101 -15.27 -3.86 1.24
N ASP A 102 -14.23 -4.38 0.59
CA ASP A 102 -14.00 -5.81 0.53
C ASP A 102 -13.39 -6.31 1.84
N HIS A 103 -13.61 -7.59 2.12
CA HIS A 103 -13.02 -8.20 3.29
C HIS A 103 -11.50 -8.27 3.12
N PRO A 104 -10.69 -7.94 4.17
CA PRO A 104 -9.22 -7.96 4.04
C PRO A 104 -8.66 -9.29 3.54
N GLU A 105 -9.35 -10.40 3.77
CA GLU A 105 -8.94 -11.71 3.30
C GLU A 105 -8.82 -11.78 1.78
N TYR A 106 -9.55 -10.96 1.06
CA TYR A 106 -9.52 -10.97 -0.41
C TYR A 106 -8.20 -10.50 -0.98
N LEU A 107 -7.36 -9.84 -0.19
CA LEU A 107 -6.01 -9.49 -0.61
C LEU A 107 -5.17 -10.72 -0.93
N LEU A 108 -5.54 -11.85 -0.36
CA LEU A 108 -4.75 -13.07 -0.40
C LEU A 108 -5.30 -14.11 -1.40
N SER A 109 -6.41 -13.79 -2.04
CA SER A 109 -7.06 -14.73 -2.98
C SER A 109 -6.65 -14.56 -4.46
#